data_9e9edec6322d23ac65db70ac29aa328e
#
_entry.id   9e9edec6322d23ac65db70ac29aa328e
#
_cell.length_a   1.000
_cell.length_b   1.000
_cell.length_c   1.000
_cell.angle_alpha   90.00
_cell.angle_beta   90.00
_cell.angle_gamma   90.00
#
_symmetry.space_group_name_H-M   'P 1'
#
loop_
_entity.id
_entity.type
_entity.pdbx_description
1 polymer ?
#
loop_
_entity_poly.entity_id
_entity_poly.type
_entity_poly.pdbx_seq_one_letter_code
_entity_poly.pdbx_strand_id
1 'polypeptide(L)'
;AAWHKGRHAVLMGGRYWLMGKQDIFVDENMKETSEPHLTIRSYAFDAGYAFALSGSFHTYATVGYVSEKALATVCAVRGTIGADYTYKGKLLGLEAKYLAGVSVANLGCYSCGDDSGSLSPRIGAGGNVGLVTGHGQNISANVDVGMYLASGNVKSETELAAGIGYTFLYNYTLRVGTHIGDNDNALTAGAAVRFG
;
A
#
# COMPACT_ATOMS: atom_id res chain seq x y z
N ALA A 1 7.53 -8.38 -9.95
CA ALA A 1 7.93 -8.25 -11.35
C ALA A 1 7.08 -7.19 -12.04
N ALA A 2 7.65 -6.47 -13.00
CA ALA A 2 6.94 -5.49 -13.81
C ALA A 2 7.34 -5.64 -15.28
N TRP A 3 6.35 -5.55 -16.16
CA TRP A 3 6.56 -5.57 -17.60
C TRP A 3 5.80 -4.40 -18.22
N HIS A 4 6.42 -3.74 -19.19
CA HIS A 4 5.86 -2.60 -19.88
C HIS A 4 6.08 -2.71 -21.39
N LYS A 5 5.04 -2.44 -22.18
CA LYS A 5 5.12 -2.37 -23.65
C LYS A 5 4.11 -1.34 -24.17
N GLY A 6 4.63 -0.27 -24.77
CA GLY A 6 3.80 0.81 -25.31
C GLY A 6 2.96 1.50 -24.22
N ARG A 7 1.64 1.42 -24.33
CA ARG A 7 0.69 2.01 -23.37
C ARG A 7 0.29 1.05 -22.25
N HIS A 8 0.83 -0.16 -22.22
CA HIS A 8 0.42 -1.24 -21.33
C HIS A 8 1.51 -1.54 -20.32
N ALA A 9 1.15 -1.70 -19.06
CA ALA A 9 2.02 -2.21 -18.03
C ALA A 9 1.31 -3.30 -17.22
N VAL A 10 2.04 -4.35 -16.89
CA VAL A 10 1.60 -5.44 -16.02
C VAL A 10 2.52 -5.49 -14.81
N LEU A 11 1.95 -5.62 -13.65
CA LEU A 11 2.64 -5.72 -12.37
C LEU A 11 2.25 -7.04 -11.71
N MET A 12 3.22 -7.70 -11.10
CA MET A 12 2.99 -8.87 -10.26
C MET A 12 3.88 -8.78 -9.04
N GLY A 13 3.32 -9.01 -7.87
CA GLY A 13 4.02 -8.97 -6.62
C GLY A 13 3.59 -10.08 -5.69
N GLY A 14 4.50 -10.46 -4.80
CA GLY A 14 4.20 -11.37 -3.71
C GLY A 14 4.98 -10.97 -2.49
N ARG A 15 4.41 -11.19 -1.33
CA ARG A 15 5.06 -11.01 -0.05
C ARG A 15 4.73 -12.19 0.85
N TYR A 16 5.71 -12.56 1.62
CA TYR A 16 5.57 -13.56 2.65
C TYR A 16 6.14 -13.00 3.95
N TRP A 17 5.43 -13.19 5.02
CA TRP A 17 5.87 -12.79 6.33
C TRP A 17 5.65 -13.95 7.30
N LEU A 18 6.67 -14.24 8.08
CA LEU A 18 6.67 -15.28 9.09
C LEU A 18 7.12 -14.64 10.41
N MET A 19 6.27 -14.69 11.39
CA MET A 19 6.63 -14.39 12.77
C MET A 19 7.06 -15.71 13.43
N GLY A 20 8.13 -15.66 14.18
CA GLY A 20 8.62 -16.81 14.94
C GLY A 20 7.56 -17.37 15.88
N LYS A 21 7.85 -18.54 16.45
CA LYS A 21 6.99 -19.16 17.45
C LYS A 21 6.80 -18.22 18.64
N GLN A 22 5.55 -18.02 18.99
CA GLN A 22 5.14 -17.25 20.17
C GLN A 22 4.44 -18.20 21.14
N ASP A 23 4.80 -18.12 22.40
CA ASP A 23 4.15 -18.90 23.44
C ASP A 23 2.77 -18.28 23.72
N ILE A 24 1.73 -19.10 23.64
CA ILE A 24 0.37 -18.73 24.03
C ILE A 24 -0.04 -19.67 25.17
N PHE A 25 -0.58 -19.08 26.22
CA PHE A 25 -0.99 -19.83 27.41
C PHE A 25 -2.50 -20.06 27.47
N VAL A 26 -3.26 -19.32 26.66
CA VAL A 26 -4.72 -19.42 26.61
C VAL A 26 -5.20 -19.36 25.15
N ASP A 27 -6.27 -20.05 24.84
CA ASP A 27 -6.96 -19.98 23.56
C ASP A 27 -7.88 -18.72 23.49
N GLU A 28 -8.61 -18.57 22.39
CA GLU A 28 -9.56 -17.47 22.16
C GLU A 28 -10.71 -17.44 23.18
N ASN A 29 -10.97 -18.56 23.90
CA ASN A 29 -11.98 -18.67 24.95
C ASN A 29 -11.39 -18.50 26.35
N MET A 30 -10.15 -18.02 26.48
CA MET A 30 -9.44 -17.83 27.74
C MET A 30 -9.19 -19.14 28.50
N LYS A 31 -9.15 -20.27 27.81
CA LYS A 31 -8.79 -21.57 28.38
C LYS A 31 -7.31 -21.88 28.08
N GLU A 32 -6.66 -22.58 29.00
CA GLU A 32 -5.32 -23.08 28.77
C GLU A 32 -5.28 -23.96 27.51
N THR A 33 -4.36 -23.64 26.61
CA THR A 33 -4.19 -24.37 25.35
C THR A 33 -3.21 -25.53 25.52
N SER A 34 -3.49 -26.62 24.83
CA SER A 34 -2.56 -27.76 24.73
C SER A 34 -1.45 -27.51 23.71
N GLU A 35 -1.61 -26.50 22.83
CA GLU A 35 -0.60 -26.08 21.87
C GLU A 35 0.03 -24.75 22.31
N PRO A 36 1.12 -24.79 23.08
CA PRO A 36 1.71 -23.58 23.69
C PRO A 36 2.43 -22.68 22.69
N HIS A 37 2.41 -23.00 21.40
CA HIS A 37 3.13 -22.23 20.38
C HIS A 37 2.24 -21.83 19.22
N LEU A 38 2.16 -20.53 18.98
CA LEU A 38 1.53 -19.95 17.81
C LEU A 38 2.60 -19.57 16.77
N THR A 39 2.39 -19.96 15.53
CA THR A 39 3.18 -19.48 14.40
C THR A 39 2.29 -18.60 13.52
N ILE A 40 2.53 -17.31 13.55
CA ILE A 40 1.83 -16.36 12.68
C ILE A 40 2.54 -16.32 11.33
N ARG A 41 1.79 -16.52 10.29
CA ARG A 41 2.28 -16.42 8.90
C ARG A 41 1.28 -15.69 8.03
N SER A 42 1.80 -14.85 7.16
CA SER A 42 0.99 -14.12 6.19
C SER A 42 1.66 -14.23 4.83
N TYR A 43 0.85 -14.41 3.79
CA TYR A 43 1.30 -14.30 2.41
C TYR A 43 0.28 -13.54 1.60
N ALA A 44 0.77 -12.81 0.61
CA ALA A 44 -0.08 -12.08 -0.32
C ALA A 44 0.49 -12.15 -1.73
N PHE A 45 -0.43 -12.17 -2.70
CA PHE A 45 -0.12 -12.06 -4.11
C PHE A 45 -0.97 -10.94 -4.70
N ASP A 46 -0.33 -10.08 -5.48
CA ASP A 46 -1.01 -8.98 -6.16
C ASP A 46 -0.65 -9.04 -7.65
N ALA A 47 -1.64 -8.84 -8.50
CA ALA A 47 -1.49 -8.64 -9.94
C ALA A 47 -2.17 -7.34 -10.34
N GLY A 48 -1.55 -6.59 -11.25
CA GLY A 48 -2.05 -5.31 -11.68
C GLY A 48 -1.84 -5.09 -13.17
N TYR A 49 -2.73 -4.29 -13.72
CA TYR A 49 -2.66 -3.81 -15.09
C TYR A 49 -2.86 -2.31 -15.11
N ALA A 50 -2.02 -1.61 -15.84
CA ALA A 50 -2.14 -0.17 -16.06
C ALA A 50 -2.13 0.15 -17.55
N PHE A 51 -2.91 1.16 -17.90
CA PHE A 51 -3.06 1.63 -19.27
C PHE A 51 -2.87 3.15 -19.35
N ALA A 52 -1.96 3.60 -20.22
CA ALA A 52 -1.75 5.00 -20.49
C ALA A 52 -2.76 5.48 -21.54
N LEU A 53 -3.79 6.21 -21.11
CA LEU A 53 -4.77 6.87 -21.99
C LEU A 53 -4.12 7.99 -22.78
N SER A 54 -3.19 8.71 -22.17
CA SER A 54 -2.36 9.73 -22.80
C SER A 54 -0.96 9.71 -22.22
N GLY A 55 -0.07 10.62 -22.66
CA GLY A 55 1.26 10.78 -22.05
C GLY A 55 1.25 11.23 -20.59
N SER A 56 0.13 11.75 -20.12
CA SER A 56 -0.02 12.29 -18.76
C SER A 56 -1.08 11.58 -17.93
N PHE A 57 -2.04 10.90 -18.54
CA PHE A 57 -3.16 10.30 -17.84
C PHE A 57 -3.13 8.78 -17.95
N HIS A 58 -3.16 8.11 -16.80
CA HIS A 58 -3.10 6.67 -16.68
C HIS A 58 -4.26 6.15 -15.85
N THR A 59 -4.71 4.95 -16.16
CA THR A 59 -5.67 4.19 -15.36
C THR A 59 -5.06 2.86 -14.97
N TYR A 60 -5.48 2.31 -13.85
CA TYR A 60 -5.00 1.01 -13.41
C TYR A 60 -6.07 0.23 -12.66
N ALA A 61 -5.92 -1.07 -12.68
CA ALA A 61 -6.66 -2.00 -11.85
C ALA A 61 -5.71 -3.03 -11.25
N THR A 62 -5.97 -3.43 -10.01
CA THR A 62 -5.23 -4.52 -9.36
C THR A 62 -6.19 -5.50 -8.73
N VAL A 63 -5.77 -6.75 -8.64
CA VAL A 63 -6.41 -7.78 -7.85
C VAL A 63 -5.37 -8.42 -6.95
N GLY A 64 -5.74 -8.66 -5.70
CA GLY A 64 -4.86 -9.26 -4.72
C GLY A 64 -5.55 -10.33 -3.90
N TYR A 65 -4.77 -11.30 -3.47
CA TYR A 65 -5.14 -12.32 -2.51
C TYR A 65 -4.22 -12.24 -1.31
N VAL A 66 -4.81 -12.28 -0.13
CA VAL A 66 -4.09 -12.29 1.15
C VAL A 66 -4.58 -13.49 1.96
N SER A 67 -3.67 -14.19 2.59
CA SER A 67 -3.99 -15.18 3.61
C SER A 67 -3.10 -14.98 4.81
N GLU A 68 -3.72 -14.90 5.96
CA GLU A 68 -3.06 -14.75 7.24
C GLU A 68 -3.53 -15.85 8.18
N LYS A 69 -2.59 -16.53 8.78
CA LYS A 69 -2.84 -17.55 9.81
C LYS A 69 -2.26 -17.08 11.12
N ALA A 70 -3.13 -16.90 12.10
CA ALA A 70 -2.80 -16.74 13.51
C ALA A 70 -3.54 -17.85 14.28
N LEU A 71 -4.43 -17.54 15.18
CA LEU A 71 -5.33 -18.51 15.83
C LEU A 71 -6.34 -19.08 14.83
N ALA A 72 -6.87 -18.23 13.95
CA ALA A 72 -7.69 -18.62 12.81
C ALA A 72 -6.99 -18.29 11.48
N THR A 73 -7.49 -18.87 10.39
CA THR A 73 -7.02 -18.50 9.05
C THR A 73 -8.00 -17.50 8.44
N VAL A 74 -7.50 -16.32 8.12
CA VAL A 74 -8.23 -15.28 7.39
C VAL A 74 -7.72 -15.23 5.96
N CYS A 75 -8.63 -15.29 5.00
CA CYS A 75 -8.34 -15.12 3.59
C CYS A 75 -9.13 -13.94 3.04
N ALA A 76 -8.54 -13.17 2.15
CA ALA A 76 -9.23 -12.07 1.50
C ALA A 76 -8.83 -11.97 0.02
N VAL A 77 -9.83 -11.65 -0.82
CA VAL A 77 -9.62 -11.21 -2.20
C VAL A 77 -10.00 -9.74 -2.25
N ARG A 78 -9.13 -8.93 -2.83
CA ARG A 78 -9.33 -7.49 -2.92
C ARG A 78 -9.01 -6.98 -4.31
N GLY A 79 -9.78 -6.00 -4.76
CA GLY A 79 -9.53 -5.25 -5.99
C GLY A 79 -9.26 -3.79 -5.69
N THR A 80 -8.55 -3.14 -6.60
CA THR A 80 -8.36 -1.68 -6.61
C THR A 80 -8.49 -1.20 -8.04
N ILE A 81 -9.17 -0.09 -8.22
CA ILE A 81 -9.19 0.67 -9.48
C ILE A 81 -8.77 2.09 -9.20
N GLY A 82 -8.08 2.71 -10.14
CA GLY A 82 -7.65 4.10 -9.95
C GLY A 82 -7.21 4.74 -11.25
N ALA A 83 -6.96 6.03 -11.12
CA ALA A 83 -6.42 6.85 -12.20
C ALA A 83 -5.42 7.84 -11.63
N ASP A 84 -4.40 8.15 -12.41
CA ASP A 84 -3.43 9.16 -12.08
C ASP A 84 -3.13 10.09 -13.25
N TYR A 85 -2.72 11.30 -12.91
CA TYR A 85 -2.29 12.33 -13.83
C TYR A 85 -0.87 12.76 -13.47
N THR A 86 0.01 12.75 -14.46
CA THR A 86 1.40 13.18 -14.33
C THR A 86 1.62 14.46 -15.12
N TYR A 87 2.22 15.46 -14.50
CA TYR A 87 2.62 16.71 -15.13
C TYR A 87 4.10 16.98 -14.87
N LYS A 88 4.80 17.46 -15.88
CA LYS A 88 6.19 17.93 -15.78
C LYS A 88 6.19 19.46 -15.92
N GLY A 89 6.86 20.14 -15.01
CA GLY A 89 6.92 21.59 -14.98
C GLY A 89 8.16 22.08 -14.23
N LYS A 90 8.07 23.27 -13.70
CA LYS A 90 9.12 23.84 -12.84
C LYS A 90 8.50 24.28 -11.51
N LEU A 91 9.26 24.13 -10.45
CA LEU A 91 8.96 24.66 -9.12
C LEU A 91 10.25 25.30 -8.57
N LEU A 92 10.17 26.56 -8.16
CA LEU A 92 11.32 27.34 -7.68
C LEU A 92 12.52 27.34 -8.65
N GLY A 93 12.26 27.30 -9.98
CA GLY A 93 13.29 27.25 -11.00
C GLY A 93 13.86 25.86 -11.29
N LEU A 94 13.55 24.85 -10.48
CA LEU A 94 13.97 23.46 -10.64
C LEU A 94 12.98 22.68 -11.49
N GLU A 95 13.46 21.65 -12.18
CA GLU A 95 12.57 20.69 -12.85
C GLU A 95 11.75 19.92 -11.82
N ALA A 96 10.45 19.90 -12.05
CA ALA A 96 9.49 19.27 -11.16
C ALA A 96 8.61 18.26 -11.91
N LYS A 97 8.37 17.12 -11.28
CA LYS A 97 7.37 16.13 -11.71
C LYS A 97 6.28 16.07 -10.66
N TYR A 98 5.05 16.33 -11.10
CA TYR A 98 3.84 16.24 -10.29
C TYR A 98 3.09 14.98 -10.65
N LEU A 99 2.52 14.32 -9.66
CA LEU A 99 1.59 13.20 -9.82
C LEU A 99 0.42 13.45 -8.89
N ALA A 100 -0.79 13.32 -9.41
CA ALA A 100 -2.01 13.33 -8.62
C ALA A 100 -2.84 12.11 -9.02
N GLY A 101 -3.49 11.47 -8.07
CA GLY A 101 -4.25 10.26 -8.34
C GLY A 101 -5.43 10.09 -7.41
N VAL A 102 -6.39 9.29 -7.87
CA VAL A 102 -7.54 8.85 -7.11
C VAL A 102 -7.72 7.35 -7.25
N SER A 103 -8.23 6.71 -6.21
CA SER A 103 -8.48 5.26 -6.25
C SER A 103 -9.67 4.86 -5.40
N VAL A 104 -10.24 3.73 -5.77
CA VAL A 104 -11.13 2.94 -4.91
C VAL A 104 -10.48 1.58 -4.70
N ALA A 105 -10.17 1.27 -3.47
CA ALA A 105 -9.46 0.06 -3.07
C ALA A 105 -10.34 -0.82 -2.16
N ASN A 106 -9.85 -2.01 -1.82
CA ASN A 106 -10.52 -3.00 -0.98
C ASN A 106 -11.91 -3.43 -1.52
N LEU A 107 -12.08 -3.42 -2.85
CA LEU A 107 -13.26 -3.97 -3.50
C LEU A 107 -13.18 -5.50 -3.44
N GLY A 108 -13.82 -6.12 -2.45
CA GLY A 108 -13.70 -7.57 -2.30
C GLY A 108 -14.36 -8.12 -1.04
N CYS A 109 -13.95 -9.34 -0.70
CA CYS A 109 -14.48 -10.07 0.43
C CYS A 109 -13.39 -10.79 1.21
N TYR A 110 -13.72 -11.16 2.43
CA TYR A 110 -12.88 -11.98 3.30
C TYR A 110 -13.64 -13.22 3.79
N SER A 111 -12.89 -14.20 4.23
CA SER A 111 -13.38 -15.41 4.90
C SER A 111 -12.47 -15.71 6.09
N CYS A 112 -13.06 -16.03 7.24
CA CYS A 112 -12.38 -16.38 8.47
C CYS A 112 -13.12 -17.55 9.13
N GLY A 113 -12.65 -18.79 8.92
CA GLY A 113 -13.39 -19.97 9.37
C GLY A 113 -14.77 -20.03 8.69
N ASP A 114 -15.81 -20.05 9.51
CA ASP A 114 -17.22 -20.07 9.07
C ASP A 114 -17.77 -18.66 8.79
N ASP A 115 -17.05 -17.60 9.18
CA ASP A 115 -17.44 -16.21 8.95
C ASP A 115 -16.93 -15.72 7.59
N SER A 116 -17.74 -14.91 6.93
CA SER A 116 -17.37 -14.24 5.68
C SER A 116 -18.07 -12.88 5.57
N GLY A 117 -17.45 -11.97 4.86
CA GLY A 117 -18.01 -10.63 4.68
C GLY A 117 -17.35 -9.84 3.58
N SER A 118 -17.88 -8.66 3.34
CA SER A 118 -17.28 -7.69 2.43
C SER A 118 -16.18 -6.91 3.14
N LEU A 119 -15.10 -6.64 2.41
CA LEU A 119 -14.10 -5.68 2.87
C LEU A 119 -14.69 -4.26 2.90
N SER A 120 -14.19 -3.41 3.79
CA SER A 120 -14.53 -1.98 3.79
C SER A 120 -13.85 -1.30 2.61
N PRO A 121 -14.59 -0.82 1.59
CA PRO A 121 -13.99 -0.10 0.48
C PRO A 121 -13.30 1.17 0.97
N ARG A 122 -12.14 1.48 0.39
CA ARG A 122 -11.40 2.72 0.65
C ARG A 122 -11.43 3.61 -0.58
N ILE A 123 -11.90 4.84 -0.42
CA ILE A 123 -11.75 5.88 -1.42
C ILE A 123 -10.54 6.72 -1.03
N GLY A 124 -9.63 6.94 -1.95
CA GLY A 124 -8.41 7.70 -1.69
C GLY A 124 -8.05 8.66 -2.80
N ALA A 125 -7.41 9.75 -2.41
CA ALA A 125 -6.78 10.71 -3.31
C ALA A 125 -5.41 11.07 -2.78
N GLY A 126 -4.45 11.23 -3.68
CA GLY A 126 -3.09 11.55 -3.26
C GLY A 126 -2.33 12.32 -4.33
N GLY A 127 -1.21 12.88 -3.91
CA GLY A 127 -0.30 13.59 -4.77
C GLY A 127 1.15 13.40 -4.37
N ASN A 128 2.00 13.56 -5.36
CA ASN A 128 3.46 13.56 -5.18
C ASN A 128 4.06 14.69 -6.01
N VAL A 129 5.05 15.35 -5.46
CA VAL A 129 5.93 16.26 -6.19
C VAL A 129 7.37 15.78 -6.03
N GLY A 130 8.07 15.62 -7.13
CA GLY A 130 9.51 15.32 -7.18
C GLY A 130 10.25 16.47 -7.82
N LEU A 131 11.30 16.96 -7.15
CA LEU A 131 12.18 18.06 -7.59
C LEU A 131 13.56 17.51 -7.91
N VAL A 132 14.02 17.76 -9.13
CA VAL A 132 15.40 17.43 -9.52
C VAL A 132 16.28 18.60 -9.14
N THR A 133 17.13 18.40 -8.12
CA THR A 133 18.01 19.45 -7.58
C THR A 133 19.43 19.43 -8.21
N GLY A 134 19.64 18.53 -9.17
CA GLY A 134 20.91 18.40 -9.92
C GLY A 134 21.81 17.27 -9.40
N HIS A 135 22.76 16.84 -10.22
CA HIS A 135 23.81 15.87 -9.87
C HIS A 135 23.31 14.57 -9.19
N GLY A 136 22.19 14.01 -9.67
CA GLY A 136 21.64 12.77 -9.13
C GLY A 136 20.91 12.93 -7.80
N GLN A 137 20.51 14.15 -7.49
CA GLN A 137 19.71 14.45 -6.31
C GLN A 137 18.26 14.72 -6.68
N ASN A 138 17.35 14.18 -5.87
CA ASN A 138 15.92 14.38 -6.02
C ASN A 138 15.29 14.50 -4.64
N ILE A 139 14.47 15.51 -4.45
CA ILE A 139 13.61 15.67 -3.27
C ILE A 139 12.19 15.36 -3.70
N SER A 140 11.50 14.55 -2.95
CA SER A 140 10.09 14.25 -3.18
C SER A 140 9.26 14.49 -1.93
N ALA A 141 8.03 14.98 -2.13
CA ALA A 141 7.03 15.07 -1.09
C ALA A 141 5.75 14.42 -1.58
N ASN A 142 5.06 13.72 -0.70
CA ASN A 142 3.79 13.08 -1.00
C ASN A 142 2.78 13.32 0.10
N VAL A 143 1.52 13.33 -0.29
CA VAL A 143 0.36 13.34 0.61
C VAL A 143 -0.67 12.39 0.03
N ASP A 144 -1.34 11.65 0.90
CA ASP A 144 -2.48 10.78 0.57
C ASP A 144 -3.55 10.98 1.65
N VAL A 145 -4.79 11.07 1.23
CA VAL A 145 -5.95 11.08 2.11
C VAL A 145 -6.90 9.97 1.67
N GLY A 146 -7.39 9.21 2.62
CA GLY A 146 -8.29 8.10 2.38
C GLY A 146 -9.44 8.06 3.37
N MET A 147 -10.52 7.44 2.95
CA MET A 147 -11.66 7.16 3.80
C MET A 147 -12.11 5.72 3.55
N TYR A 148 -12.14 4.92 4.59
CA TYR A 148 -12.80 3.62 4.59
C TYR A 148 -14.30 3.83 4.76
N LEU A 149 -15.07 3.23 3.88
CA LEU A 149 -16.52 3.25 3.99
C LEU A 149 -17.00 2.21 5.00
N ALA A 150 -18.04 2.53 5.72
CA ALA A 150 -18.66 1.57 6.64
C ALA A 150 -19.07 0.28 5.90
N SER A 151 -18.77 -0.87 6.47
CA SER A 151 -19.14 -2.19 5.95
C SER A 151 -19.43 -3.14 7.12
N GLY A 152 -20.61 -3.74 7.13
CA GLY A 152 -21.04 -4.57 8.26
C GLY A 152 -21.01 -3.81 9.58
N ASN A 153 -20.24 -4.30 10.54
CA ASN A 153 -20.06 -3.67 11.87
C ASN A 153 -18.86 -2.69 11.93
N VAL A 154 -18.13 -2.51 10.82
CA VAL A 154 -16.99 -1.59 10.75
C VAL A 154 -17.50 -0.19 10.45
N LYS A 155 -17.11 0.77 11.28
CA LYS A 155 -17.41 2.19 11.06
C LYS A 155 -16.50 2.76 9.96
N SER A 156 -16.95 3.87 9.38
CA SER A 156 -16.09 4.64 8.47
C SER A 156 -14.92 5.26 9.26
N GLU A 157 -13.74 5.22 8.65
CA GLU A 157 -12.49 5.76 9.21
C GLU A 157 -11.80 6.62 8.16
N THR A 158 -11.20 7.71 8.62
CA THR A 158 -10.42 8.61 7.75
C THR A 158 -8.94 8.44 8.07
N GLU A 159 -8.11 8.47 7.06
CA GLU A 159 -6.67 8.42 7.20
C GLU A 159 -5.98 9.49 6.36
N LEU A 160 -4.87 9.98 6.85
CA LEU A 160 -3.97 10.91 6.18
C LEU A 160 -2.55 10.36 6.27
N ALA A 161 -1.87 10.29 5.14
CA ALA A 161 -0.44 9.98 5.12
C ALA A 161 0.33 11.09 4.42
N ALA A 162 1.48 11.44 4.95
CA ALA A 162 2.38 12.39 4.33
C ALA A 162 3.83 11.91 4.46
N GLY A 163 4.67 12.27 3.49
CA GLY A 163 6.06 11.85 3.53
C GLY A 163 6.96 12.72 2.68
N ILE A 164 8.24 12.67 3.03
CA ILE A 164 9.32 13.32 2.31
C ILE A 164 10.39 12.27 2.00
N GLY A 165 10.92 12.33 0.78
CA GLY A 165 12.03 11.48 0.34
C GLY A 165 13.17 12.32 -0.21
N TYR A 166 14.39 11.91 0.06
CA TYR A 166 15.59 12.47 -0.53
C TYR A 166 16.42 11.37 -1.17
N THR A 167 16.60 11.48 -2.47
CA THR A 167 17.48 10.57 -3.25
C THR A 167 18.78 11.30 -3.54
N PHE A 168 19.90 10.64 -3.32
CA PHE A 168 21.24 11.16 -3.63
C PHE A 168 22.08 10.11 -4.38
N LEU A 169 23.03 10.57 -5.15
CA LEU A 169 23.90 9.73 -6.01
C LEU A 169 23.10 8.76 -6.89
N TYR A 170 21.89 9.13 -7.33
CA TYR A 170 20.96 8.34 -8.15
C TYR A 170 20.41 7.07 -7.48
N ASN A 171 21.11 6.51 -6.50
CA ASN A 171 20.90 5.15 -6.01
C ASN A 171 20.42 5.06 -4.56
N TYR A 172 20.69 6.07 -3.74
CA TYR A 172 20.37 6.04 -2.32
C TYR A 172 19.17 6.92 -2.04
N THR A 173 18.17 6.38 -1.37
CA THR A 173 16.98 7.15 -0.98
C THR A 173 16.73 7.00 0.51
N LEU A 174 16.55 8.12 1.18
CA LEU A 174 16.04 8.20 2.55
C LEU A 174 14.61 8.71 2.52
N ARG A 175 13.75 8.18 3.40
CA ARG A 175 12.35 8.57 3.49
C ARG A 175 11.93 8.70 4.94
N VAL A 176 11.10 9.70 5.20
CA VAL A 176 10.41 9.89 6.48
C VAL A 176 8.96 10.19 6.15
N GLY A 177 8.04 9.63 6.91
CA GLY A 177 6.62 9.85 6.71
C GLY A 177 5.83 9.67 7.99
N THR A 178 4.61 10.15 7.96
CA THR A 178 3.62 9.96 9.01
C THR A 178 2.33 9.42 8.42
N HIS A 179 1.67 8.60 9.21
CA HIS A 179 0.30 8.16 8.99
C HIS A 179 -0.52 8.58 10.20
N ILE A 180 -1.68 9.15 9.95
CA ILE A 180 -2.64 9.61 10.96
C ILE A 180 -3.98 9.01 10.58
N GLY A 181 -4.51 8.15 11.42
CA GLY A 181 -5.84 7.53 11.29
C GLY A 181 -6.66 7.76 12.54
N ASP A 182 -7.94 7.42 12.48
CA ASP A 182 -8.83 7.56 13.63
C ASP A 182 -8.42 6.65 14.80
N ASN A 183 -7.79 5.51 14.50
CA ASN A 183 -7.41 4.50 15.50
C ASN A 183 -5.90 4.32 15.65
N ASP A 184 -5.09 4.81 14.71
CA ASP A 184 -3.66 4.65 14.75
C ASP A 184 -2.89 5.86 14.21
N ASN A 185 -1.75 6.12 14.82
CA ASN A 185 -0.81 7.11 14.35
C ASN A 185 0.57 6.46 14.29
N ALA A 186 1.26 6.63 13.18
CA ALA A 186 2.58 6.06 12.99
C ALA A 186 3.56 7.06 12.38
N LEU A 187 4.79 7.02 12.86
CA LEU A 187 5.94 7.65 12.21
C LEU A 187 6.75 6.56 11.52
N THR A 188 7.10 6.78 10.27
CA THR A 188 7.86 5.82 9.47
C THR A 188 9.16 6.44 8.99
N ALA A 189 10.21 5.63 8.97
CA ALA A 189 11.48 5.98 8.33
C ALA A 189 11.96 4.79 7.50
N GLY A 190 12.64 5.06 6.42
CA GLY A 190 13.14 4.02 5.53
C GLY A 190 14.32 4.48 4.70
N ALA A 191 15.13 3.50 4.30
CA ALA A 191 16.22 3.68 3.36
C ALA A 191 16.09 2.67 2.20
N ALA A 192 16.45 3.07 1.01
CA ALA A 192 16.48 2.19 -0.16
C ALA A 192 17.77 2.40 -0.96
N VAL A 193 18.24 1.32 -1.54
CA VAL A 193 19.39 1.33 -2.46
C VAL A 193 18.94 0.70 -3.78
N ARG A 194 19.22 1.38 -4.89
CA ARG A 194 19.01 0.84 -6.24
C ARG A 194 20.34 0.31 -6.76
N PHE A 195 20.35 -0.95 -7.12
CA PHE A 195 21.46 -1.56 -7.87
C PHE A 195 21.10 -1.50 -9.37
N GLY A 196 22.01 -0.92 -10.16
CA GLY A 196 21.88 -0.79 -11.62
C GLY A 196 22.34 -2.02 -12.35
#